data_d008c2ea0d25695ef74ee1b57d9f0447
#
_entry.id   d008c2ea0d25695ef74ee1b57d9f0447
#
_cell.length_a   1.000
_cell.length_b   1.000
_cell.length_c   1.000
_cell.angle_alpha   90.00
_cell.angle_beta   90.00
_cell.angle_gamma   90.00
#
_symmetry.space_group_name_H-M   'P 1'
#
loop_
_entity.id
_entity.type
_entity.pdbx_description
1 polymer ?
#
loop_
_entity_poly.entity_id
_entity_poly.type
_entity_poly.pdbx_seq_one_letter_code
_entity_poly.pdbx_strand_id
1 'polypeptide(L)'
;MSSIERFDVGARLSEMAVHNGTIHLAGQVPADARQDMTGQTRQVLAAIDALLARAGSDKSKILMAQIFIADMADFAAMNSVWDAWVVPGHTPPRATVQ
;
A
#
# COMPACT_ATOMS: atom_id res chain seq x y z
N MET A 1 -1.00 20.14 21.37
CA MET A 1 -2.04 19.11 21.16
C MET A 1 -1.94 18.60 19.73
N SER A 2 -1.86 17.29 19.56
CA SER A 2 -1.82 16.71 18.21
C SER A 2 -3.22 16.54 17.66
N SER A 3 -3.38 16.74 16.36
CA SER A 3 -4.62 16.51 15.65
C SER A 3 -4.40 15.39 14.62
N ILE A 4 -5.50 14.77 14.20
CA ILE A 4 -5.47 13.76 13.16
C ILE A 4 -5.89 14.42 11.84
N GLU A 5 -5.04 14.33 10.84
CA GLU A 5 -5.37 14.76 9.49
C GLU A 5 -5.88 13.55 8.70
N ARG A 6 -7.06 13.66 8.11
CA ARG A 6 -7.67 12.58 7.36
C ARG A 6 -7.84 12.98 5.89
N PHE A 7 -7.67 12.01 5.00
CA PHE A 7 -7.75 12.19 3.55
C PHE A 7 -8.86 11.32 3.00
N ASP A 8 -9.62 11.89 2.07
CA ASP A 8 -10.70 11.19 1.38
C ASP A 8 -11.69 10.57 2.37
N VAL A 9 -12.22 11.42 3.25
CA VAL A 9 -13.13 11.01 4.31
C VAL A 9 -14.47 10.59 3.69
N GLY A 10 -14.81 9.32 3.83
CA GLY A 10 -16.10 8.80 3.42
C GLY A 10 -16.99 8.49 4.63
N ALA A 11 -18.20 8.04 4.35
CA ALA A 11 -19.15 7.69 5.42
C ALA A 11 -18.69 6.48 6.24
N ARG A 12 -17.86 5.62 5.65
CA ARG A 12 -17.45 4.36 6.27
C ARG A 12 -15.98 4.35 6.66
N LEU A 13 -15.11 4.97 5.88
CA LEU A 13 -13.68 5.00 6.14
C LEU A 13 -13.03 6.22 5.48
N SER A 14 -11.81 6.53 5.92
CA SER A 14 -10.92 7.47 5.23
C SER A 14 -9.81 6.67 4.56
N GLU A 15 -9.31 7.14 3.42
CA GLU A 15 -8.23 6.46 2.69
C GLU A 15 -6.90 6.55 3.41
N MET A 16 -6.69 7.62 4.18
CA MET A 16 -5.41 7.85 4.85
C MET A 16 -5.62 8.73 6.09
N ALA A 17 -4.81 8.51 7.11
CA ALA A 17 -4.74 9.38 8.27
C ALA A 17 -3.29 9.65 8.63
N VAL A 18 -2.99 10.88 9.04
CA VAL A 18 -1.66 11.28 9.50
C VAL A 18 -1.78 11.80 10.93
N HIS A 19 -0.94 11.29 11.81
CA HIS A 19 -0.90 11.68 13.22
C HIS A 19 0.51 11.51 13.76
N ASN A 20 1.03 12.56 14.40
CA ASN A 20 2.37 12.55 15.01
C ASN A 20 3.46 12.08 14.05
N GLY A 21 3.40 12.49 12.79
CA GLY A 21 4.40 12.14 11.78
C GLY A 21 4.28 10.73 11.21
N THR A 22 3.26 9.96 11.61
CA THR A 22 3.02 8.62 11.11
C THR A 22 1.79 8.61 10.19
N ILE A 23 1.94 7.97 9.03
CA ILE A 23 0.89 7.84 8.03
C ILE A 23 0.30 6.43 8.10
N HIS A 24 -1.02 6.35 8.16
CA HIS A 24 -1.77 5.09 8.11
C HIS A 24 -2.63 5.09 6.85
N LEU A 25 -2.49 4.07 6.01
CA LEU A 25 -3.31 3.89 4.82
C LEU A 25 -4.40 2.86 5.08
N ALA A 26 -5.58 3.11 4.54
CA ALA A 26 -6.61 2.08 4.44
C ALA A 26 -6.13 0.96 3.50
N GLY A 27 -6.77 -0.19 3.55
CA GLY A 27 -6.47 -1.28 2.63
C GLY A 27 -6.70 -0.84 1.20
N GLN A 28 -5.71 -1.06 0.34
CA GLN A 28 -5.79 -0.72 -1.07
C GLN A 28 -6.11 -1.94 -1.90
N VAL A 29 -7.03 -1.79 -2.82
CA VAL A 29 -7.47 -2.85 -3.73
C VAL A 29 -7.19 -2.44 -5.18
N PRO A 30 -7.04 -3.41 -6.11
CA PRO A 30 -6.80 -3.06 -7.49
C PRO A 30 -7.99 -2.31 -8.10
N ALA A 31 -7.70 -1.33 -8.94
CA ALA A 31 -8.74 -0.59 -9.65
C ALA A 31 -9.52 -1.49 -10.62
N ASP A 32 -8.87 -2.48 -11.21
CA ASP A 32 -9.50 -3.46 -12.09
C ASP A 32 -9.15 -4.88 -11.63
N ALA A 33 -10.09 -5.51 -10.92
CA ALA A 33 -9.92 -6.87 -10.39
C ALA A 33 -9.92 -7.95 -11.49
N ARG A 34 -10.18 -7.59 -12.75
CA ARG A 34 -10.11 -8.52 -13.89
C ARG A 34 -8.68 -8.74 -14.39
N GLN A 35 -7.75 -7.87 -13.97
CA GLN A 35 -6.33 -8.03 -14.28
C GLN A 35 -5.77 -9.30 -13.62
N ASP A 36 -4.69 -9.84 -14.17
CA ASP A 36 -3.93 -10.89 -13.50
C ASP A 36 -3.23 -10.35 -12.23
N MET A 37 -2.57 -11.22 -11.49
CA MET A 37 -1.90 -10.82 -10.25
C MET A 37 -0.84 -9.74 -10.49
N THR A 38 -0.10 -9.82 -11.58
CA THR A 38 0.89 -8.80 -11.95
C THR A 38 0.24 -7.43 -12.12
N GLY A 39 -0.84 -7.37 -12.91
CA GLY A 39 -1.57 -6.12 -13.15
C GLY A 39 -2.22 -5.58 -11.88
N GLN A 40 -2.87 -6.44 -11.10
CA GLN A 40 -3.49 -6.02 -9.84
C GLN A 40 -2.46 -5.47 -8.86
N THR A 41 -1.31 -6.11 -8.72
CA THR A 41 -0.24 -5.66 -7.83
C THR A 41 0.28 -4.29 -8.25
N ARG A 42 0.51 -4.08 -9.55
CA ARG A 42 0.93 -2.77 -10.06
C ARG A 42 -0.06 -1.68 -9.71
N GLN A 43 -1.35 -1.94 -9.85
CA GLN A 43 -2.40 -0.97 -9.55
C GLN A 43 -2.44 -0.61 -8.07
N VAL A 44 -2.34 -1.59 -7.18
CA VAL A 44 -2.32 -1.37 -5.73
C VAL A 44 -1.09 -0.55 -5.33
N LEU A 45 0.09 -0.91 -5.82
CA LEU A 45 1.32 -0.20 -5.47
C LEU A 45 1.33 1.23 -6.01
N ALA A 46 0.76 1.46 -7.20
CA ALA A 46 0.61 2.82 -7.73
C ALA A 46 -0.34 3.66 -6.87
N ALA A 47 -1.42 3.07 -6.36
CA ALA A 47 -2.33 3.76 -5.46
C ALA A 47 -1.64 4.14 -4.14
N ILE A 48 -0.80 3.26 -3.60
CA ILE A 48 -0.01 3.54 -2.40
C ILE A 48 0.97 4.69 -2.66
N ASP A 49 1.68 4.66 -3.78
CA ASP A 49 2.60 5.75 -4.16
C ASP A 49 1.88 7.10 -4.20
N ALA A 50 0.69 7.14 -4.80
CA ALA A 50 -0.09 8.38 -4.93
C ALA A 50 -0.53 8.91 -3.56
N LEU A 51 -1.00 8.04 -2.66
CA LEU A 51 -1.40 8.45 -1.32
C LEU A 51 -0.22 8.96 -0.50
N LEU A 52 0.92 8.27 -0.53
CA LEU A 52 2.12 8.69 0.19
C LEU A 52 2.62 10.04 -0.31
N ALA A 53 2.59 10.28 -1.62
CA ALA A 53 2.99 11.56 -2.20
C ALA A 53 2.11 12.70 -1.71
N ARG A 54 0.80 12.49 -1.58
CA ARG A 54 -0.14 13.49 -1.07
C ARG A 54 0.17 13.89 0.37
N ALA A 55 0.72 12.98 1.17
CA ALA A 55 1.12 13.25 2.55
C ALA A 55 2.58 13.72 2.66
N GLY A 56 3.28 13.94 1.56
CA GLY A 56 4.66 14.40 1.55
C GLY A 56 5.67 13.31 1.88
N SER A 57 5.32 12.05 1.69
CA SER A 57 6.19 10.91 1.96
C SER A 57 6.45 10.10 0.68
N ASP A 58 7.11 8.95 0.82
CA ASP A 58 7.40 8.05 -0.28
C ASP A 58 7.61 6.62 0.25
N LYS A 59 7.73 5.67 -0.68
CA LYS A 59 7.81 4.24 -0.37
C LYS A 59 9.09 3.82 0.34
N SER A 60 10.13 4.66 0.36
CA SER A 60 11.35 4.33 1.09
C SER A 60 11.20 4.45 2.61
N LYS A 61 10.07 4.98 3.07
CA LYS A 61 9.81 5.27 4.49
C LYS A 61 8.68 4.41 5.07
N ILE A 62 8.31 3.34 4.42
CA ILE A 62 7.24 2.45 4.90
C ILE A 62 7.75 1.66 6.10
N LEU A 63 6.99 1.68 7.19
CA LEU A 63 7.34 1.01 8.45
C LEU A 63 6.85 -0.43 8.50
N MET A 64 5.78 -0.75 7.81
CA MET A 64 5.19 -2.08 7.77
C MET A 64 4.26 -2.18 6.57
N ALA A 65 4.29 -3.33 5.90
CA ALA A 65 3.35 -3.67 4.84
C ALA A 65 2.71 -5.02 5.15
N GLN A 66 1.41 -5.12 4.92
CA GLN A 66 0.67 -6.37 5.04
C GLN A 66 -0.09 -6.60 3.74
N ILE A 67 0.08 -7.78 3.16
CA ILE A 67 -0.53 -8.13 1.89
C ILE A 67 -1.48 -9.31 2.10
N PHE A 68 -2.72 -9.14 1.62
CA PHE A 68 -3.72 -10.19 1.60
C PHE A 68 -3.88 -10.65 0.16
N ILE A 69 -3.61 -11.92 -0.10
CA ILE A 69 -3.65 -12.50 -1.44
C ILE A 69 -4.72 -13.59 -1.47
N ALA A 70 -5.52 -13.61 -2.55
CA ALA A 70 -6.64 -14.55 -2.65
C ALA A 70 -6.17 -15.99 -2.81
N ASP A 71 -5.03 -16.22 -3.48
CA ASP A 71 -4.48 -17.54 -3.72
C ASP A 71 -2.95 -17.48 -3.64
N MET A 72 -2.35 -18.27 -2.77
CA MET A 72 -0.89 -18.31 -2.61
C MET A 72 -0.17 -18.83 -3.86
N ALA A 73 -0.87 -19.44 -4.80
CA ALA A 73 -0.29 -19.78 -6.10
C ALA A 73 0.19 -18.54 -6.86
N ASP A 74 -0.36 -17.36 -6.57
CA ASP A 74 0.02 -16.09 -7.19
C ASP A 74 1.14 -15.35 -6.45
N PHE A 75 1.70 -15.95 -5.40
CA PHE A 75 2.70 -15.31 -4.54
C PHE A 75 3.94 -14.87 -5.33
N ALA A 76 4.46 -15.73 -6.20
CA ALA A 76 5.65 -15.41 -7.01
C ALA A 76 5.39 -14.25 -7.97
N ALA A 77 4.22 -14.20 -8.60
CA ALA A 77 3.85 -13.11 -9.52
C ALA A 77 3.75 -11.77 -8.77
N MET A 78 3.13 -11.79 -7.59
CA MET A 78 3.04 -10.60 -6.73
C MET A 78 4.45 -10.14 -6.30
N ASN A 79 5.29 -11.05 -5.84
CA ASN A 79 6.65 -10.73 -5.43
C ASN A 79 7.50 -10.15 -6.55
N SER A 80 7.32 -10.60 -7.78
CA SER A 80 8.04 -10.07 -8.93
C SER A 80 7.79 -8.57 -9.10
N VAL A 81 6.54 -8.13 -8.95
CA VAL A 81 6.19 -6.70 -9.02
C VAL A 81 6.70 -5.96 -7.80
N TRP A 82 6.52 -6.53 -6.61
CA TRP A 82 6.99 -5.96 -5.35
C TRP A 82 8.50 -5.70 -5.39
N ASP A 83 9.28 -6.70 -5.82
CA ASP A 83 10.74 -6.60 -5.88
C ASP A 83 11.23 -5.47 -6.79
N ALA A 84 10.50 -5.21 -7.88
CA ALA A 84 10.81 -4.12 -8.79
C ALA A 84 10.35 -2.75 -8.25
N TRP A 85 9.42 -2.74 -7.30
CA TRP A 85 8.83 -1.51 -6.76
C TRP A 85 9.58 -0.97 -5.53
N VAL A 86 10.06 -1.86 -4.65
CA VAL A 86 10.73 -1.44 -3.41
C VAL A 86 12.06 -0.74 -3.70
N VAL A 87 12.49 0.10 -2.75
CA VAL A 87 13.78 0.78 -2.82
C VAL A 87 14.84 -0.09 -2.16
N PRO A 88 15.89 -0.51 -2.87
CA PRO A 88 16.96 -1.31 -2.27
C PRO A 88 17.54 -0.64 -1.03
N GLY A 89 17.70 -1.41 0.04
CA GLY A 89 18.18 -0.91 1.34
C GLY A 89 17.11 -0.27 2.20
N HIS A 90 15.89 -0.07 1.68
CA HIS A 90 14.77 0.55 2.39
C HIS A 90 13.49 -0.27 2.31
N THR A 91 13.63 -1.59 2.17
CA THR A 91 12.48 -2.50 2.12
C THR A 91 11.78 -2.57 3.47
N PRO A 92 10.45 -2.48 3.51
CA PRO A 92 9.73 -2.55 4.78
C PRO A 92 9.63 -3.98 5.30
N PRO A 93 9.48 -4.16 6.61
CA PRO A 93 8.98 -5.44 7.15
C PRO A 93 7.64 -5.75 6.50
N ARG A 94 7.43 -7.00 6.11
CA ARG A 94 6.25 -7.40 5.35
C ARG A 94 5.71 -8.74 5.80
N ALA A 95 4.39 -8.87 5.82
CA ALA A 95 3.70 -10.15 5.95
C ALA A 95 2.75 -10.32 4.76
N THR A 96 2.70 -11.54 4.23
CA THR A 96 1.76 -11.91 3.17
C THR A 96 0.93 -13.09 3.66
N VAL A 97 -0.40 -12.94 3.60
CA VAL A 97 -1.34 -13.96 4.07
C VAL A 97 -2.43 -14.19 3.02
N GLN A 98 -2.97 -15.40 3.01
CA GLN A 98 -4.09 -15.76 2.16
C GLN A 98 -5.41 -15.48 2.86
#